data_078bb5eb743383ca25d726e7bb6927de
#
_entry.id   078bb5eb743383ca25d726e7bb6927de
#
_cell.length_a   1.000
_cell.length_b   1.000
_cell.length_c   1.000
_cell.angle_alpha   90.00
_cell.angle_beta   90.00
_cell.angle_gamma   90.00
#
_symmetry.space_group_name_H-M   'P 1'
#
loop_
_entity.id
_entity.type
_entity.pdbx_description
1 polymer ?
#
loop_
_entity_poly.entity_id
_entity_poly.type
_entity_poly.pdbx_seq_one_letter_code
_entity_poly.pdbx_strand_id
1 'polypeptide(L)'
;MSHMMSACGVICSECPAYLATAKGSAHQQLTVDAWRRIYGLSETAENISCGGCLGPDEDLFHTSGRCLARRCCRRHGFNSCAECPKESCQDLERAQSLWDEVPHIGSTLSPADFEAYARAYCGHRSRLSAARASGRDPRPSVPAKNEEKGGQPTSEHDGLKPAR
;
A
#
# COMPACT_ATOMS: atom_id res chain seq x y z
N MET A 1 -4.16 20.76 0.42
CA MET A 1 -3.77 19.56 1.20
C MET A 1 -2.78 18.76 0.36
N SER A 2 -1.66 18.39 0.93
CA SER A 2 -0.64 17.59 0.22
C SER A 2 -1.19 16.17 0.03
N HIS A 3 -1.32 15.73 -1.21
CA HIS A 3 -1.75 14.35 -1.52
C HIS A 3 -0.61 13.39 -1.18
N MET A 4 -0.88 12.43 -0.30
CA MET A 4 0.06 11.37 0.01
C MET A 4 -0.09 10.24 -1.01
N MET A 5 0.89 10.11 -1.91
CA MET A 5 0.92 9.05 -2.91
C MET A 5 1.65 7.81 -2.37
N SER A 6 1.18 6.63 -2.70
CA SER A 6 1.83 5.35 -2.38
C SER A 6 3.04 5.08 -3.29
N ALA A 7 3.80 4.03 -2.98
CA ALA A 7 4.88 3.56 -3.83
C ALA A 7 4.45 3.32 -5.28
N CYS A 8 3.23 2.83 -5.52
CA CYS A 8 2.72 2.45 -6.84
C CYS A 8 1.82 3.49 -7.53
N GLY A 9 1.57 4.66 -6.90
CA GLY A 9 0.77 5.75 -7.49
C GLY A 9 -0.67 5.87 -6.98
N VAL A 10 -1.14 4.98 -6.09
CA VAL A 10 -2.42 5.14 -5.39
C VAL A 10 -2.34 6.34 -4.45
N ILE A 11 -3.44 7.09 -4.28
CA ILE A 11 -3.49 8.22 -3.34
C ILE A 11 -3.88 7.71 -1.95
N CYS A 12 -2.90 7.52 -1.08
CA CYS A 12 -3.13 7.04 0.28
C CYS A 12 -4.02 7.98 1.11
N SER A 13 -3.85 9.30 0.98
CA SER A 13 -4.68 10.29 1.69
C SER A 13 -6.16 10.28 1.31
N GLU A 14 -6.52 9.60 0.23
CA GLU A 14 -7.90 9.40 -0.24
C GLU A 14 -8.34 7.93 -0.13
N CYS A 15 -7.44 7.03 0.29
CA CYS A 15 -7.73 5.62 0.44
C CYS A 15 -8.73 5.39 1.58
N PRO A 16 -9.82 4.61 1.35
CA PRO A 16 -10.84 4.35 2.36
C PRO A 16 -10.28 3.80 3.68
N ALA A 17 -9.30 2.88 3.65
CA ALA A 17 -8.68 2.35 4.86
C ALA A 17 -7.93 3.43 5.66
N TYR A 18 -7.19 4.30 4.97
CA TYR A 18 -6.48 5.41 5.61
C TYR A 18 -7.46 6.41 6.23
N LEU A 19 -8.50 6.80 5.49
CA LEU A 19 -9.53 7.71 5.96
C LEU A 19 -10.35 7.12 7.11
N ALA A 20 -10.66 5.82 7.06
CA ALA A 20 -11.37 5.12 8.14
C ALA A 20 -10.55 5.07 9.41
N THR A 21 -9.23 4.84 9.31
CA THR A 21 -8.32 4.88 10.47
C THR A 21 -8.35 6.24 11.15
N ALA A 22 -8.29 7.32 10.36
CA ALA A 22 -8.31 8.68 10.89
C ALA A 22 -9.67 9.09 11.51
N LYS A 23 -10.77 8.46 11.06
CA LYS A 23 -12.15 8.80 11.48
C LYS A 23 -12.73 7.87 12.54
N GLY A 24 -12.06 6.74 12.81
CA GLY A 24 -12.44 5.79 13.87
C GLY A 24 -13.42 4.68 13.44
N SER A 25 -13.84 3.87 14.41
CA SER A 25 -14.50 2.57 14.23
C SER A 25 -15.78 2.61 13.39
N ALA A 26 -16.59 3.65 13.51
CA ALA A 26 -17.80 3.79 12.69
C ALA A 26 -17.48 3.88 11.19
N HIS A 27 -16.40 4.59 10.81
CA HIS A 27 -15.95 4.67 9.42
C HIS A 27 -15.26 3.38 8.96
N GLN A 28 -14.59 2.67 9.87
CA GLN A 28 -14.03 1.36 9.58
C GLN A 28 -15.15 0.37 9.21
N GLN A 29 -16.25 0.35 9.97
CA GLN A 29 -17.40 -0.51 9.64
C GLN A 29 -18.04 -0.14 8.30
N LEU A 30 -18.24 1.15 8.03
CA LEU A 30 -18.76 1.61 6.72
C LEU A 30 -17.85 1.17 5.55
N THR A 31 -16.53 1.23 5.76
CA THR A 31 -15.56 0.80 4.75
C THR A 31 -15.62 -0.71 4.51
N VAL A 32 -15.74 -1.52 5.56
CA VAL A 32 -15.93 -2.97 5.46
C VAL A 32 -17.18 -3.31 4.65
N ASP A 33 -18.32 -2.69 4.99
CA ASP A 33 -19.58 -2.95 4.33
C ASP A 33 -19.54 -2.56 2.85
N ALA A 34 -18.92 -1.41 2.54
CA ALA A 34 -18.71 -0.96 1.18
C ALA A 34 -17.78 -1.91 0.39
N TRP A 35 -16.65 -2.28 0.97
CA TRP A 35 -15.70 -3.17 0.31
C TRP A 35 -16.24 -4.58 0.09
N ARG A 36 -17.03 -5.10 1.02
CA ARG A 36 -17.76 -6.36 0.82
C ARG A 36 -18.71 -6.28 -0.36
N ARG A 37 -19.48 -5.20 -0.46
CA ARG A 37 -20.45 -4.97 -1.53
C ARG A 37 -19.78 -4.73 -2.88
N ILE A 38 -18.70 -3.93 -2.92
CA ILE A 38 -18.08 -3.47 -4.16
C ILE A 38 -17.06 -4.48 -4.69
N TYR A 39 -16.22 -5.03 -3.81
CA TYR A 39 -15.07 -5.85 -4.17
C TYR A 39 -15.18 -7.30 -3.69
N GLY A 40 -16.25 -7.67 -2.99
CA GLY A 40 -16.39 -9.02 -2.42
C GLY A 40 -15.38 -9.33 -1.30
N LEU A 41 -14.74 -8.32 -0.71
CA LEU A 41 -13.74 -8.51 0.34
C LEU A 41 -14.40 -8.85 1.68
N SER A 42 -13.88 -9.88 2.35
CA SER A 42 -14.33 -10.31 3.69
C SER A 42 -13.32 -9.82 4.74
N GLU A 43 -13.52 -8.59 5.19
CA GLU A 43 -12.72 -7.97 6.24
C GLU A 43 -13.57 -7.67 7.47
N THR A 44 -12.92 -7.42 8.62
CA THR A 44 -13.56 -6.91 9.83
C THR A 44 -13.16 -5.47 10.07
N ALA A 45 -13.94 -4.74 10.87
CA ALA A 45 -13.66 -3.34 11.17
C ALA A 45 -12.29 -3.14 11.84
N GLU A 46 -11.89 -4.06 12.70
CA GLU A 46 -10.60 -4.04 13.38
C GLU A 46 -9.41 -4.18 12.41
N ASN A 47 -9.63 -4.88 11.28
CA ASN A 47 -8.61 -5.09 10.26
C ASN A 47 -8.47 -3.89 9.29
N ILE A 48 -9.48 -2.99 9.27
CA ILE A 48 -9.43 -1.78 8.45
C ILE A 48 -8.66 -0.70 9.20
N SER A 49 -7.34 -0.81 9.17
CA SER A 49 -6.42 0.20 9.70
C SER A 49 -5.27 0.40 8.72
N CYS A 50 -4.89 1.66 8.46
CA CYS A 50 -3.78 1.96 7.58
C CYS A 50 -3.18 3.34 7.87
N GLY A 51 -1.89 3.38 8.22
CA GLY A 51 -1.11 4.62 8.40
C GLY A 51 -0.50 5.17 7.10
N GLY A 52 -0.86 4.59 5.96
CA GLY A 52 -0.30 4.97 4.66
C GLY A 52 0.84 4.07 4.19
N CYS A 53 1.01 3.96 2.89
CA CYS A 53 1.87 2.96 2.23
C CYS A 53 3.32 2.90 2.76
N LEU A 54 3.92 4.03 3.13
CA LEU A 54 5.30 4.09 3.64
C LEU A 54 5.38 4.25 5.16
N GLY A 55 4.25 4.17 5.84
CA GLY A 55 4.19 4.14 7.31
C GLY A 55 4.84 2.90 7.91
N PRO A 56 4.88 2.80 9.24
CA PRO A 56 5.34 1.62 9.97
C PRO A 56 4.59 0.36 9.56
N ASP A 57 5.21 -0.81 9.67
CA ASP A 57 4.59 -2.08 9.23
C ASP A 57 3.38 -2.46 10.09
N GLU A 58 3.42 -2.12 11.38
CA GLU A 58 2.35 -2.31 12.36
C GLU A 58 1.09 -1.50 12.06
N ASP A 59 1.23 -0.36 11.35
CA ASP A 59 0.13 0.55 11.03
C ASP A 59 -0.46 0.29 9.63
N LEU A 60 -0.06 -0.78 8.98
CA LEU A 60 -0.50 -1.04 7.61
C LEU A 60 -1.72 -1.95 7.56
N PHE A 61 -2.60 -1.67 6.59
CA PHE A 61 -3.55 -2.68 6.15
C PHE A 61 -2.79 -3.96 5.78
N HIS A 62 -3.19 -5.10 6.33
CA HIS A 62 -2.39 -6.34 6.43
C HIS A 62 -1.75 -6.83 5.13
N THR A 63 -2.41 -6.63 3.99
CA THR A 63 -1.85 -7.04 2.68
C THR A 63 -0.73 -6.11 2.19
N SER A 64 -0.71 -4.86 2.66
CA SER A 64 0.26 -3.85 2.20
C SER A 64 1.69 -4.14 2.66
N GLY A 65 1.87 -4.83 3.79
CA GLY A 65 3.17 -5.24 4.31
C GLY A 65 3.95 -6.17 3.38
N ARG A 66 3.25 -6.93 2.52
CA ARG A 66 3.87 -7.86 1.54
C ARG A 66 4.27 -7.19 0.23
N CYS A 67 3.95 -5.93 0.02
CA CYS A 67 4.24 -5.22 -1.23
C CYS A 67 5.75 -4.99 -1.41
N LEU A 68 6.35 -5.62 -2.42
CA LEU A 68 7.77 -5.51 -2.71
C LEU A 68 8.15 -4.11 -3.20
N ALA A 69 7.30 -3.44 -3.98
CA ALA A 69 7.52 -2.06 -4.40
C ALA A 69 7.63 -1.11 -3.19
N ARG A 70 6.73 -1.27 -2.19
CA ARG A 70 6.79 -0.53 -0.93
C ARG A 70 8.10 -0.79 -0.18
N ARG A 71 8.46 -2.07 0.01
CA ARG A 71 9.71 -2.46 0.71
C ARG A 71 10.94 -1.91 0.02
N CYS A 72 10.96 -1.91 -1.31
CA CYS A 72 12.01 -1.30 -2.11
C CYS A 72 12.10 0.21 -1.86
N CYS A 73 11.00 0.95 -1.95
CA CYS A 73 10.96 2.38 -1.66
C CYS A 73 11.51 2.69 -0.26
N ARG A 74 11.03 1.97 0.77
CA ARG A 74 11.51 2.17 2.15
C ARG A 74 13.01 1.93 2.29
N ARG A 75 13.55 0.87 1.66
CA ARG A 75 14.98 0.54 1.71
C ARG A 75 15.84 1.64 1.08
N HIS A 76 15.37 2.25 0.01
CA HIS A 76 16.09 3.29 -0.73
C HIS A 76 15.77 4.72 -0.28
N GLY A 77 14.88 4.90 0.69
CA GLY A 77 14.43 6.22 1.12
C GLY A 77 13.58 6.96 0.08
N PHE A 78 12.98 6.25 -0.89
CA PHE A 78 12.11 6.84 -1.89
C PHE A 78 10.71 7.07 -1.34
N ASN A 79 10.10 8.19 -1.68
CA ASN A 79 8.70 8.46 -1.36
C ASN A 79 7.74 7.71 -2.28
N SER A 80 8.16 7.39 -3.49
CA SER A 80 7.44 6.53 -4.43
C SER A 80 8.38 5.91 -5.46
N CYS A 81 7.88 4.97 -6.25
CA CYS A 81 8.62 4.45 -7.39
C CYS A 81 8.86 5.47 -8.51
N ALA A 82 8.28 6.68 -8.41
CA ALA A 82 8.59 7.77 -9.33
C ALA A 82 10.05 8.24 -9.20
N GLU A 83 10.63 8.14 -8.00
CA GLU A 83 12.03 8.51 -7.74
C GLU A 83 13.04 7.44 -8.17
N CYS A 84 12.56 6.25 -8.49
CA CYS A 84 13.43 5.15 -8.90
C CYS A 84 13.94 5.36 -10.34
N PRO A 85 15.27 5.24 -10.58
CA PRO A 85 15.83 5.41 -11.92
C PRO A 85 15.53 4.26 -12.88
N LYS A 86 15.00 3.13 -12.39
CA LYS A 86 14.66 1.98 -13.24
C LYS A 86 13.42 2.30 -14.09
N GLU A 87 13.52 2.12 -15.40
CA GLU A 87 12.40 2.32 -16.33
C GLU A 87 11.33 1.24 -16.17
N SER A 88 11.73 -0.01 -15.96
CA SER A 88 10.84 -1.14 -15.77
C SER A 88 11.14 -1.86 -14.45
N CYS A 89 10.09 -2.31 -13.75
CA CYS A 89 10.23 -3.00 -12.48
C CYS A 89 9.06 -3.98 -12.28
N GLN A 90 9.37 -5.26 -12.20
CA GLN A 90 8.37 -6.31 -12.01
C GLN A 90 7.59 -6.16 -10.68
N ASP A 91 8.26 -5.70 -9.62
CA ASP A 91 7.60 -5.49 -8.32
C ASP A 91 6.61 -4.33 -8.37
N LEU A 92 6.93 -3.28 -9.13
CA LEU A 92 6.01 -2.17 -9.37
C LEU A 92 4.83 -2.64 -10.22
N GLU A 93 5.09 -3.40 -11.29
CA GLU A 93 4.03 -3.92 -12.16
C GLU A 93 3.04 -4.78 -11.36
N ARG A 94 3.54 -5.69 -10.53
CA ARG A 94 2.69 -6.49 -9.62
C ARG A 94 1.87 -5.64 -8.67
N ALA A 95 2.46 -4.58 -8.11
CA ALA A 95 1.76 -3.70 -7.20
C ALA A 95 0.67 -2.88 -7.91
N GLN A 96 0.90 -2.50 -9.16
CA GLN A 96 -0.05 -1.74 -9.97
C GLN A 96 -1.18 -2.61 -10.51
N SER A 97 -0.88 -3.84 -10.92
CA SER A 97 -1.90 -4.75 -11.47
C SER A 97 -3.03 -5.08 -10.48
N LEU A 98 -2.80 -4.96 -9.19
CA LEU A 98 -3.85 -5.11 -8.17
C LEU A 98 -5.00 -4.09 -8.32
N TRP A 99 -4.75 -2.97 -8.96
CA TRP A 99 -5.68 -1.85 -9.08
C TRP A 99 -6.22 -1.65 -10.50
N ASP A 100 -5.74 -2.42 -11.47
CA ASP A 100 -6.11 -2.24 -12.89
C ASP A 100 -7.60 -2.50 -13.15
N GLU A 101 -8.25 -3.38 -12.35
CA GLU A 101 -9.69 -3.67 -12.46
C GLU A 101 -10.59 -2.62 -11.80
N VAL A 102 -10.05 -1.77 -10.93
CA VAL A 102 -10.86 -0.81 -10.16
C VAL A 102 -11.56 0.21 -11.04
N PRO A 103 -10.99 0.76 -12.12
CA PRO A 103 -11.72 1.64 -13.02
C PRO A 103 -12.94 0.98 -13.65
N HIS A 104 -12.85 -0.30 -14.00
CA HIS A 104 -13.97 -1.07 -14.55
C HIS A 104 -15.08 -1.26 -13.50
N ILE A 105 -14.72 -1.72 -12.30
CA ILE A 105 -15.66 -1.83 -11.18
C ILE A 105 -16.25 -0.45 -10.87
N GLY A 106 -15.44 0.59 -10.84
CA GLY A 106 -15.86 1.96 -10.55
C GLY A 106 -16.91 2.51 -11.52
N SER A 107 -16.87 2.08 -12.80
CA SER A 107 -17.83 2.50 -13.81
C SER A 107 -19.27 2.01 -13.53
N THR A 108 -19.45 1.02 -12.66
CA THR A 108 -20.75 0.45 -12.26
C THR A 108 -21.28 1.04 -10.95
N LEU A 109 -20.50 1.88 -10.27
CA LEU A 109 -20.84 2.45 -8.97
C LEU A 109 -21.67 3.74 -9.09
N SER A 110 -22.39 4.06 -8.02
CA SER A 110 -22.93 5.42 -7.88
C SER A 110 -21.77 6.44 -7.81
N PRO A 111 -21.99 7.71 -8.22
CA PRO A 111 -20.95 8.74 -8.09
C PRO A 111 -20.40 8.87 -6.66
N ALA A 112 -21.24 8.74 -5.66
CA ALA A 112 -20.83 8.82 -4.25
C ALA A 112 -19.95 7.63 -3.83
N ASP A 113 -20.31 6.40 -4.23
CA ASP A 113 -19.50 5.22 -3.96
C ASP A 113 -18.17 5.26 -4.73
N PHE A 114 -18.19 5.74 -5.96
CA PHE A 114 -16.96 5.92 -6.74
C PHE A 114 -15.99 6.87 -6.02
N GLU A 115 -16.45 8.04 -5.65
CA GLU A 115 -15.63 9.02 -4.94
C GLU A 115 -15.10 8.48 -3.60
N ALA A 116 -15.94 7.80 -2.83
CA ALA A 116 -15.58 7.34 -1.51
C ALA A 116 -14.69 6.10 -1.52
N TYR A 117 -14.84 5.18 -2.48
CA TYR A 117 -14.26 3.84 -2.38
C TYR A 117 -13.43 3.39 -3.58
N ALA A 118 -13.46 4.08 -4.72
CA ALA A 118 -12.74 3.69 -5.92
C ALA A 118 -11.73 4.74 -6.43
N ARG A 119 -12.03 6.02 -6.30
CA ARG A 119 -11.26 7.12 -6.91
C ARG A 119 -9.77 7.10 -6.55
N ALA A 120 -9.43 6.81 -5.30
CA ALA A 120 -8.04 6.76 -4.83
C ALA A 120 -7.15 5.80 -5.65
N TYR A 121 -7.74 4.73 -6.14
CA TYR A 121 -7.05 3.67 -6.88
C TYR A 121 -7.00 3.94 -8.39
N CYS A 122 -7.98 4.65 -8.94
CA CYS A 122 -8.04 4.93 -10.38
C CYS A 122 -6.90 5.86 -10.82
N GLY A 123 -6.34 5.62 -12.01
CA GLY A 123 -5.30 6.45 -12.60
C GLY A 123 -3.94 6.40 -11.89
N HIS A 124 -3.69 5.39 -11.04
CA HIS A 124 -2.45 5.24 -10.29
C HIS A 124 -1.20 5.17 -11.19
N ARG A 125 -1.27 4.48 -12.34
CA ARG A 125 -0.18 4.39 -13.31
C ARG A 125 0.16 5.76 -13.92
N SER A 126 -0.86 6.48 -14.37
CA SER A 126 -0.68 7.82 -14.97
C SER A 126 -0.13 8.82 -13.96
N ARG A 127 -0.60 8.79 -12.72
CA ARG A 127 -0.07 9.66 -11.65
C ARG A 127 1.39 9.39 -11.36
N LEU A 128 1.78 8.11 -11.24
CA LEU A 128 3.17 7.76 -11.00
C LEU A 128 4.07 8.17 -12.17
N SER A 129 3.61 7.98 -13.41
CA SER A 129 4.32 8.41 -14.61
C SER A 129 4.48 9.93 -14.66
N ALA A 130 3.42 10.68 -14.36
CA ALA A 130 3.47 12.14 -14.30
C ALA A 130 4.42 12.65 -13.19
N ALA A 131 4.39 12.03 -12.01
CA ALA A 131 5.32 12.34 -10.92
C ALA A 131 6.77 12.09 -11.32
N ARG A 132 7.04 10.98 -12.01
CA ARG A 132 8.38 10.66 -12.55
C ARG A 132 8.84 11.70 -13.56
N ALA A 133 8.00 12.10 -14.50
CA ALA A 133 8.33 13.10 -15.53
C ALA A 133 8.58 14.50 -14.95
N SER A 134 7.89 14.84 -13.85
CA SER A 134 8.06 16.14 -13.18
C SER A 134 9.25 16.21 -12.22
N GLY A 135 9.87 15.07 -11.90
CA GLY A 135 10.89 14.98 -10.84
C GLY A 135 10.37 15.38 -9.46
N ARG A 136 9.06 15.42 -9.26
CA ARG A 136 8.41 15.83 -8.01
C ARG A 136 7.58 14.69 -7.44
N ASP A 137 7.96 14.23 -6.26
CA ASP A 137 7.02 13.52 -5.39
C ASP A 137 6.36 14.55 -4.46
N PRO A 138 5.04 14.57 -4.33
CA PRO A 138 4.32 15.56 -3.51
C PRO A 138 4.53 15.38 -2.00
N ARG A 139 5.29 14.39 -1.55
CA ARG A 139 5.52 14.12 -0.13
C ARG A 139 6.87 14.64 0.36
N PRO A 140 6.95 15.06 1.64
CA PRO A 140 8.24 15.27 2.28
C PRO A 140 9.00 13.93 2.35
N SER A 141 10.32 13.96 2.13
CA SER A 141 11.18 12.78 2.21
C SER A 141 11.07 12.11 3.59
N VAL A 142 10.78 10.81 3.60
CA VAL A 142 10.80 10.01 4.83
C VAL A 142 12.26 9.69 5.14
N PRO A 143 12.79 10.01 6.34
CA PRO A 143 14.16 9.66 6.69
C PRO A 143 14.32 8.13 6.63
N ALA A 144 15.35 7.66 5.93
CA ALA A 144 15.68 6.24 5.88
C ALA A 144 15.92 5.73 7.31
N LYS A 145 15.10 4.78 7.77
CA LYS A 145 15.40 4.07 9.01
C LYS A 145 16.58 3.14 8.72
N ASN A 146 17.69 3.34 9.44
CA ASN A 146 18.78 2.39 9.48
C ASN A 146 18.21 1.07 10.03
N GLU A 147 18.06 0.07 9.18
CA GLU A 147 17.80 -1.29 9.63
C GLU A 147 19.10 -1.75 10.37
N GLU A 148 19.01 -1.86 11.69
CA GLU A 148 20.04 -2.55 12.46
C GLU A 148 20.19 -3.95 11.85
N LYS A 149 21.43 -4.27 11.50
CA LYS A 149 21.83 -5.59 10.99
C LYS A 149 21.44 -6.64 12.03
N GLY A 150 20.26 -7.22 11.88
CA GLY A 150 19.82 -8.39 12.63
C GLY A 150 20.79 -9.55 12.38
N GLY A 151 21.38 -10.07 13.46
CA GLY A 151 22.39 -11.10 13.44
C GLY A 151 21.94 -12.35 12.68
N GLN A 152 22.87 -12.96 12.00
CA GLN A 152 22.75 -14.30 11.41
C GLN A 152 22.31 -15.31 12.48
N PRO A 153 21.33 -16.17 12.21
CA PRO A 153 21.10 -17.33 13.06
C PRO A 153 22.27 -18.30 12.87
N THR A 154 23.04 -18.52 13.93
CA THR A 154 24.01 -19.60 14.02
C THR A 154 23.26 -20.93 13.92
N SER A 155 23.60 -21.72 12.90
CA SER A 155 23.14 -23.10 12.76
C SER A 155 23.83 -23.98 13.78
N GLU A 156 23.19 -24.29 14.90
CA GLU A 156 23.55 -25.44 15.70
C GLU A 156 22.82 -26.67 15.20
N HIS A 157 23.58 -27.52 14.51
CA HIS A 157 23.24 -28.91 14.25
C HIS A 157 23.35 -29.70 15.56
N ASP A 158 22.23 -30.05 16.16
CA ASP A 158 22.21 -31.09 17.16
C ASP A 158 21.58 -32.37 16.59
N GLY A 159 22.42 -33.38 16.58
CA GLY A 159 22.13 -34.69 16.02
C GLY A 159 21.11 -35.48 16.85
N LEU A 160 20.06 -35.97 16.20
CA LEU A 160 19.16 -36.96 16.76
C LEU A 160 19.67 -38.35 16.35
N LYS A 161 20.16 -39.13 17.34
CA LYS A 161 20.42 -40.59 17.23
C LYS A 161 19.11 -41.36 17.22
N PRO A 162 18.98 -42.42 16.42
CA PRO A 162 17.80 -43.29 16.48
C PRO A 162 17.88 -44.25 17.69
N ALA A 163 16.78 -44.37 18.41
CA ALA A 163 16.56 -45.38 19.42
C ALA A 163 15.99 -46.66 18.79
N ARG A 164 16.47 -47.78 19.27
CA ARG A 164 16.09 -49.15 18.93
C ARG A 164 14.65 -49.46 19.36
#